data_298c6a8466064c8f1aa67c569006e9a1
#
_entry.id   298c6a8466064c8f1aa67c569006e9a1
#
_cell.length_a   1.000
_cell.length_b   1.000
_cell.length_c   1.000
_cell.angle_alpha   90.00
_cell.angle_beta   90.00
_cell.angle_gamma   90.00
#
_symmetry.space_group_name_H-M   'P 1'
#
loop_
_entity.id
_entity.type
_entity.pdbx_description
1 polymer ?
#
loop_
_entity_poly.entity_id
_entity_poly.type
_entity_poly.pdbx_seq_one_letter_code
_entity_poly.pdbx_strand_id
1 'polypeptide(L)'
;MISTHWEGEEVRFIRNFILFLAVCGVMWAGVGWAQLPEPGISQESPNPLTDTTMAPGKMLLFDLEARFAKDVLARGGAGFADWFAGDGVALGNGAAPLIGKVAIAKSATWLAKDYQLSWTPTDAMMGPSGDMGYTWGHYEGRSKDANGNPVLTSGRFITVWRRQPDGTWKVVLDAGASEPAGGGDCCKLPAQ
;
A
#
# COMPACT_ATOMS: atom_id res chain seq x y z
N MET A 1 6.24 -39.08 -19.73
CA MET A 1 7.69 -39.25 -19.98
C MET A 1 8.11 -38.18 -20.98
N ILE A 2 8.36 -36.95 -20.49
CA ILE A 2 9.14 -35.92 -21.20
C ILE A 2 9.79 -35.08 -20.09
N SER A 3 11.09 -35.35 -19.97
CA SER A 3 12.03 -34.57 -19.14
C SER A 3 12.41 -33.31 -19.93
N THR A 4 12.30 -32.14 -19.37
CA THR A 4 12.89 -30.91 -19.88
C THR A 4 13.87 -30.33 -18.89
N HIS A 5 15.01 -30.46 -19.27
CA HIS A 5 16.33 -29.97 -18.95
C HIS A 5 16.40 -28.43 -19.10
N TRP A 6 16.49 -27.72 -17.97
CA TRP A 6 16.87 -26.31 -17.91
C TRP A 6 17.86 -26.10 -16.74
N GLU A 7 19.09 -26.54 -16.96
CA GLU A 7 20.23 -26.13 -16.13
C GLU A 7 21.40 -25.83 -17.09
N GLY A 8 21.89 -24.59 -17.06
CA GLY A 8 23.23 -24.35 -17.57
C GLY A 8 23.52 -23.11 -18.42
N GLU A 9 23.03 -21.91 -18.10
CA GLU A 9 23.57 -20.69 -18.76
C GLU A 9 23.85 -19.47 -17.87
N GLU A 10 23.64 -19.52 -16.59
CA GLU A 10 23.87 -18.37 -15.70
C GLU A 10 25.28 -18.26 -15.08
N VAL A 11 26.23 -19.13 -15.38
CA VAL A 11 27.53 -19.15 -14.67
C VAL A 11 28.71 -18.61 -15.50
N ARG A 12 28.48 -18.10 -16.70
CA ARG A 12 29.59 -17.66 -17.59
C ARG A 12 29.86 -16.15 -17.66
N PHE A 13 29.06 -15.29 -16.98
CA PHE A 13 29.21 -13.83 -17.10
C PHE A 13 30.02 -13.13 -16.00
N ILE A 14 30.44 -13.83 -14.96
CA ILE A 14 31.17 -13.21 -13.81
C ILE A 14 32.67 -13.42 -13.82
N ARG A 15 33.27 -14.02 -14.83
CA ARG A 15 34.73 -14.39 -14.79
C ARG A 15 35.68 -13.53 -15.62
N ASN A 16 35.23 -12.46 -16.27
CA ASN A 16 36.09 -11.65 -17.18
C ASN A 16 36.18 -10.16 -16.84
N PHE A 17 35.91 -9.72 -15.58
CA PHE A 17 36.06 -8.31 -15.22
C PHE A 17 37.08 -8.00 -14.13
N ILE A 18 38.04 -8.90 -13.88
CA ILE A 18 39.16 -8.65 -12.98
C ILE A 18 40.47 -8.90 -13.74
N LEU A 19 40.89 -7.94 -14.52
CA LEU A 19 42.29 -7.74 -14.89
C LEU A 19 42.47 -6.49 -15.78
N PHE A 20 42.46 -5.31 -15.15
CA PHE A 20 43.20 -4.13 -15.70
C PHE A 20 43.05 -3.00 -14.68
N LEU A 21 44.01 -2.81 -13.85
CA LEU A 21 44.43 -1.54 -13.25
C LEU A 21 45.61 -1.79 -12.27
N ALA A 22 46.74 -1.89 -12.86
CA ALA A 22 47.98 -1.61 -12.15
C ALA A 22 48.70 -0.52 -12.92
N VAL A 23 49.27 0.44 -12.17
CA VAL A 23 50.23 1.48 -12.58
C VAL A 23 49.61 2.80 -13.04
N CYS A 24 49.49 3.71 -12.09
CA CYS A 24 50.07 5.07 -12.18
C CYS A 24 50.04 5.72 -10.79
N GLY A 25 51.15 5.66 -10.08
CA GLY A 25 51.38 6.45 -8.88
C GLY A 25 51.65 7.91 -9.25
N VAL A 26 50.88 8.82 -8.69
CA VAL A 26 51.27 10.24 -8.54
C VAL A 26 50.90 10.65 -7.12
N MET A 27 51.95 10.90 -6.32
CA MET A 27 51.81 11.55 -5.00
C MET A 27 51.27 12.95 -5.18
N TRP A 28 50.11 13.20 -4.58
CA TRP A 28 49.68 14.56 -4.25
C TRP A 28 49.48 14.64 -2.73
N ALA A 29 50.46 15.33 -2.10
CA ALA A 29 50.31 15.81 -0.75
C ALA A 29 49.26 16.95 -0.81
N GLY A 30 48.02 16.65 -0.47
CA GLY A 30 46.91 17.60 -0.39
C GLY A 30 46.52 17.85 1.05
N VAL A 31 46.69 19.10 1.43
CA VAL A 31 46.30 19.78 2.66
C VAL A 31 45.00 19.23 3.24
N GLY A 32 45.07 18.72 4.49
CA GLY A 32 43.89 18.28 5.24
C GLY A 32 42.96 19.47 5.56
N TRP A 33 41.83 19.49 4.92
CA TRP A 33 40.69 20.28 5.37
C TRP A 33 40.02 19.49 6.49
N ALA A 34 40.21 19.95 7.73
CA ALA A 34 39.45 19.46 8.85
C ALA A 34 37.97 19.79 8.58
N GLN A 35 37.18 18.78 8.19
CA GLN A 35 35.73 18.88 8.18
C GLN A 35 35.27 18.99 9.64
N LEU A 36 34.74 20.16 10.00
CA LEU A 36 33.98 20.32 11.21
C LEU A 36 32.79 19.36 11.15
N PRO A 37 32.48 18.62 12.22
CA PRO A 37 31.26 17.83 12.25
C PRO A 37 30.08 18.78 12.08
N GLU A 38 29.32 18.57 11.01
CA GLU A 38 28.02 19.20 10.84
C GLU A 38 27.17 18.88 12.08
N PRO A 39 26.50 19.88 12.71
CA PRO A 39 25.56 19.58 13.76
C PRO A 39 24.47 18.66 13.18
N GLY A 40 24.43 17.42 13.69
CA GLY A 40 23.44 16.46 13.27
C GLY A 40 22.05 17.08 13.40
N ILE A 41 21.41 17.36 12.26
CA ILE A 41 19.99 17.66 12.20
C ILE A 41 19.32 16.37 12.62
N SER A 42 18.89 16.28 13.86
CA SER A 42 17.98 15.24 14.32
C SER A 42 16.77 15.33 13.40
N GLN A 43 16.62 14.38 12.47
CA GLN A 43 15.37 14.21 11.75
C GLN A 43 14.34 13.76 12.79
N GLU A 44 13.69 14.75 13.38
CA GLU A 44 12.51 14.55 14.17
C GLU A 44 11.50 13.84 13.27
N SER A 45 11.09 12.62 13.63
CA SER A 45 10.04 11.90 12.92
C SER A 45 8.84 12.82 12.76
N PRO A 46 8.37 13.12 11.54
CA PRO A 46 7.29 14.07 11.36
C PRO A 46 6.07 13.57 12.14
N ASN A 47 5.66 14.35 13.14
CA ASN A 47 4.42 14.08 13.85
C ASN A 47 3.27 14.41 12.89
N PRO A 48 2.47 13.43 12.46
CA PRO A 48 1.41 13.65 11.48
C PRO A 48 0.35 14.65 11.94
N LEU A 49 0.28 14.98 13.24
CA LEU A 49 -0.65 15.97 13.79
C LEU A 49 -0.08 17.41 13.79
N THR A 50 1.22 17.58 13.58
CA THR A 50 1.88 18.90 13.57
C THR A 50 2.54 19.22 12.25
N ASP A 51 2.52 18.30 11.29
CA ASP A 51 3.07 18.53 9.96
C ASP A 51 2.14 19.48 9.17
N THR A 52 2.45 20.76 9.23
CA THR A 52 1.78 21.82 8.46
C THR A 52 2.02 21.69 6.95
N THR A 53 2.83 20.71 6.52
CA THR A 53 3.17 20.46 5.12
C THR A 53 2.28 19.40 4.47
N MET A 54 1.29 18.82 5.18
CA MET A 54 0.33 17.93 4.54
C MET A 54 -0.42 18.68 3.44
N ALA A 55 -0.12 18.35 2.20
CA ALA A 55 -0.79 18.93 1.05
C ALA A 55 -2.32 18.76 1.18
N PRO A 56 -3.13 19.81 0.93
CA PRO A 56 -4.59 19.74 1.11
C PRO A 56 -5.24 18.53 0.43
N GLY A 57 -4.70 18.08 -0.71
CA GLY A 57 -5.17 16.88 -1.40
C GLY A 57 -4.95 15.59 -0.61
N LYS A 58 -3.84 15.45 0.11
CA LYS A 58 -3.57 14.30 0.97
C LYS A 58 -4.54 14.23 2.15
N MET A 59 -4.81 15.38 2.78
CA MET A 59 -5.80 15.48 3.86
C MET A 59 -7.21 15.08 3.40
N LEU A 60 -7.60 15.52 2.20
CA LEU A 60 -8.89 15.14 1.61
C LEU A 60 -8.99 13.62 1.43
N LEU A 61 -7.94 12.98 0.91
CA LEU A 61 -7.95 11.52 0.71
C LEU A 61 -8.03 10.76 2.03
N PHE A 62 -7.36 11.21 3.08
CA PHE A 62 -7.49 10.62 4.42
C PHE A 62 -8.90 10.81 5.00
N ASP A 63 -9.53 11.97 4.80
CA ASP A 63 -10.92 12.20 5.23
C ASP A 63 -11.91 11.28 4.47
N LEU A 64 -11.69 11.07 3.17
CA LEU A 64 -12.49 10.13 2.37
C LEU A 64 -12.36 8.71 2.90
N GLU A 65 -11.14 8.25 3.21
CA GLU A 65 -10.90 6.93 3.81
C GLU A 65 -11.58 6.78 5.17
N ALA A 66 -11.46 7.78 6.03
CA ALA A 66 -12.08 7.74 7.35
C ALA A 66 -13.62 7.64 7.27
N ARG A 67 -14.24 8.38 6.35
CA ARG A 67 -15.68 8.29 6.11
C ARG A 67 -16.09 6.96 5.50
N PHE A 68 -15.32 6.44 4.57
CA PHE A 68 -15.51 5.13 3.96
C PHE A 68 -15.43 4.03 5.03
N ALA A 69 -14.37 4.00 5.84
CA ALA A 69 -14.20 3.04 6.92
C ALA A 69 -15.35 3.08 7.93
N LYS A 70 -15.77 4.28 8.33
CA LYS A 70 -16.93 4.47 9.23
C LYS A 70 -18.21 3.90 8.67
N ASP A 71 -18.47 4.10 7.38
CA ASP A 71 -19.68 3.62 6.73
C ASP A 71 -19.68 2.09 6.59
N VAL A 72 -18.54 1.50 6.23
CA VAL A 72 -18.37 0.04 6.18
C VAL A 72 -18.52 -0.60 7.56
N LEU A 73 -17.94 0.01 8.59
CA LEU A 73 -18.10 -0.48 9.96
C LEU A 73 -19.57 -0.48 10.42
N ALA A 74 -20.36 0.50 9.97
CA ALA A 74 -21.77 0.61 10.32
C ALA A 74 -22.67 -0.32 9.48
N ARG A 75 -22.41 -0.45 8.18
CA ARG A 75 -23.32 -1.08 7.21
C ARG A 75 -22.77 -2.32 6.51
N GLY A 76 -21.53 -2.70 6.81
CA GLY A 76 -20.87 -3.85 6.17
C GLY A 76 -20.71 -3.68 4.68
N GLY A 77 -20.98 -4.75 3.93
CA GLY A 77 -20.84 -4.79 2.47
C GLY A 77 -21.68 -3.75 1.72
N ALA A 78 -22.84 -3.37 2.23
CA ALA A 78 -23.65 -2.31 1.63
C ALA A 78 -22.93 -0.96 1.71
N GLY A 79 -22.32 -0.64 2.86
CA GLY A 79 -21.50 0.54 3.04
C GLY A 79 -20.30 0.52 2.09
N PHE A 80 -19.63 -0.62 1.96
CA PHE A 80 -18.51 -0.80 1.04
C PHE A 80 -18.91 -0.48 -0.42
N ALA A 81 -19.95 -1.13 -0.92
CA ALA A 81 -20.38 -0.97 -2.32
C ALA A 81 -20.83 0.46 -2.67
N ASP A 82 -21.42 1.19 -1.72
CA ASP A 82 -21.96 2.54 -1.97
C ASP A 82 -20.89 3.59 -2.28
N TRP A 83 -19.66 3.34 -1.88
CA TRP A 83 -18.55 4.24 -2.17
C TRP A 83 -17.99 4.11 -3.58
N PHE A 84 -18.30 3.01 -4.29
CA PHE A 84 -17.79 2.81 -5.64
C PHE A 84 -18.49 3.67 -6.69
N ALA A 85 -17.71 4.10 -7.67
CA ALA A 85 -18.23 4.65 -8.92
C ALA A 85 -18.97 3.57 -9.73
N GLY A 86 -19.81 3.97 -10.66
CA GLY A 86 -20.54 3.05 -11.53
C GLY A 86 -19.63 2.07 -12.30
N ASP A 87 -18.45 2.54 -12.72
CA ASP A 87 -17.39 1.83 -13.42
C ASP A 87 -16.25 1.32 -12.49
N GLY A 88 -16.45 1.39 -11.17
CA GLY A 88 -15.45 0.98 -10.19
C GLY A 88 -15.08 -0.49 -10.25
N VAL A 89 -13.87 -0.83 -9.81
CA VAL A 89 -13.32 -2.20 -9.82
C VAL A 89 -12.89 -2.57 -8.41
N ALA A 90 -13.27 -3.78 -7.97
CA ALA A 90 -12.73 -4.36 -6.74
C ALA A 90 -11.94 -5.62 -7.06
N LEU A 91 -10.71 -5.70 -6.52
CA LEU A 91 -9.79 -6.82 -6.69
C LEU A 91 -9.57 -7.50 -5.34
N GLY A 92 -9.94 -8.76 -5.25
CA GLY A 92 -9.69 -9.60 -4.08
C GLY A 92 -8.60 -10.62 -4.33
N ASN A 93 -7.91 -11.04 -3.27
CA ASN A 93 -6.85 -12.03 -3.37
C ASN A 93 -7.39 -13.38 -3.87
N GLY A 94 -6.85 -13.89 -4.99
CA GLY A 94 -7.26 -15.16 -5.57
C GLY A 94 -8.66 -15.20 -6.19
N ALA A 95 -9.34 -14.05 -6.32
CA ALA A 95 -10.68 -13.93 -6.88
C ALA A 95 -10.67 -13.22 -8.24
N ALA A 96 -11.69 -13.48 -9.05
CA ALA A 96 -11.90 -12.74 -10.29
C ALA A 96 -12.25 -11.26 -9.98
N PRO A 97 -11.82 -10.31 -10.81
CA PRO A 97 -12.18 -8.91 -10.65
C PRO A 97 -13.70 -8.70 -10.63
N LEU A 98 -14.17 -7.89 -9.70
CA LEU A 98 -15.55 -7.40 -9.71
C LEU A 98 -15.59 -6.05 -10.44
N ILE A 99 -16.22 -5.99 -11.59
CA ILE A 99 -16.25 -4.82 -12.45
C ILE A 99 -17.63 -4.16 -12.40
N GLY A 100 -17.65 -2.90 -11.99
CA GLY A 100 -18.84 -2.08 -11.86
C GLY A 100 -19.53 -2.21 -10.49
N LYS A 101 -20.10 -1.09 -10.02
CA LYS A 101 -20.77 -0.99 -8.72
C LYS A 101 -21.83 -2.09 -8.49
N VAL A 102 -22.57 -2.47 -9.53
CA VAL A 102 -23.61 -3.49 -9.40
C VAL A 102 -23.03 -4.86 -9.08
N ALA A 103 -21.94 -5.26 -9.73
CA ALA A 103 -21.25 -6.52 -9.43
C ALA A 103 -20.63 -6.52 -8.03
N ILE A 104 -20.04 -5.39 -7.62
CA ILE A 104 -19.48 -5.20 -6.29
C ILE A 104 -20.59 -5.33 -5.23
N ALA A 105 -21.71 -4.62 -5.39
CA ALA A 105 -22.84 -4.68 -4.45
C ALA A 105 -23.45 -6.08 -4.34
N LYS A 106 -23.51 -6.82 -5.45
CA LYS A 106 -24.00 -8.20 -5.46
C LYS A 106 -23.07 -9.16 -4.70
N SER A 107 -21.76 -8.90 -4.69
CA SER A 107 -20.75 -9.70 -3.99
C SER A 107 -20.59 -9.27 -2.53
N ALA A 108 -20.64 -7.98 -2.25
CA ALA A 108 -20.43 -7.40 -0.92
C ALA A 108 -21.69 -7.53 -0.05
N THR A 109 -22.04 -8.75 0.36
CA THR A 109 -23.29 -9.06 1.09
C THR A 109 -23.10 -9.26 2.59
N TRP A 110 -21.88 -9.11 3.12
CA TRP A 110 -21.62 -9.34 4.54
C TRP A 110 -22.30 -8.28 5.43
N LEU A 111 -22.77 -8.73 6.57
CA LEU A 111 -23.32 -7.85 7.59
C LEU A 111 -22.21 -7.40 8.56
N ALA A 112 -22.27 -6.16 9.02
CA ALA A 112 -21.27 -5.60 9.93
C ALA A 112 -21.17 -6.36 11.27
N LYS A 113 -22.23 -7.02 11.70
CA LYS A 113 -22.23 -7.88 12.91
C LYS A 113 -21.49 -9.21 12.73
N ASP A 114 -21.37 -9.72 11.49
CA ASP A 114 -20.80 -11.03 11.20
C ASP A 114 -19.35 -10.92 10.71
N TYR A 115 -19.02 -9.83 10.01
CA TYR A 115 -17.66 -9.52 9.56
C TYR A 115 -17.36 -8.04 9.70
N GLN A 116 -16.42 -7.71 10.56
CA GLN A 116 -15.95 -6.35 10.80
C GLN A 116 -14.66 -6.11 10.02
N LEU A 117 -14.75 -5.27 9.01
CA LEU A 117 -13.61 -4.82 8.22
C LEU A 117 -13.21 -3.42 8.69
N SER A 118 -11.96 -3.27 9.07
CA SER A 118 -11.36 -1.99 9.46
C SER A 118 -10.02 -1.82 8.75
N TRP A 119 -9.65 -0.58 8.48
CA TRP A 119 -8.35 -0.29 7.88
C TRP A 119 -7.83 1.09 8.28
N THR A 120 -6.52 1.24 8.15
CA THR A 120 -5.83 2.48 8.44
C THR A 120 -4.91 2.83 7.27
N PRO A 121 -5.10 3.98 6.64
CA PRO A 121 -4.20 4.42 5.60
C PRO A 121 -2.83 4.77 6.18
N THR A 122 -1.78 4.31 5.52
CA THR A 122 -0.38 4.64 5.84
C THR A 122 0.02 5.92 5.13
N ASP A 123 -0.37 6.04 3.85
CA ASP A 123 -0.06 7.22 3.06
C ASP A 123 -1.09 7.45 1.95
N ALA A 124 -1.04 8.64 1.34
CA ALA A 124 -1.90 9.07 0.27
C ALA A 124 -1.17 9.99 -0.71
N MET A 125 -1.53 9.92 -1.99
CA MET A 125 -1.03 10.84 -3.01
C MET A 125 -2.17 11.33 -3.87
N MET A 126 -2.26 12.66 -4.03
CA MET A 126 -3.16 13.32 -4.96
C MET A 126 -2.44 13.53 -6.29
N GLY A 127 -3.09 13.19 -7.39
CA GLY A 127 -2.59 13.47 -8.73
C GLY A 127 -2.50 14.97 -9.03
N PRO A 128 -1.68 15.38 -10.00
CA PRO A 128 -1.43 16.81 -10.30
C PRO A 128 -2.69 17.59 -10.68
N SER A 129 -3.67 16.93 -11.31
CA SER A 129 -4.96 17.55 -11.69
C SER A 129 -5.91 17.77 -10.51
N GLY A 130 -5.64 17.14 -9.36
CA GLY A 130 -6.48 17.26 -8.16
C GLY A 130 -7.87 16.59 -8.26
N ASP A 131 -8.09 15.72 -9.25
CA ASP A 131 -9.34 15.01 -9.51
C ASP A 131 -9.24 13.50 -9.33
N MET A 132 -8.03 12.99 -9.11
CA MET A 132 -7.73 11.59 -8.83
C MET A 132 -6.59 11.48 -7.82
N GLY A 133 -6.65 10.47 -6.97
CA GLY A 133 -5.58 10.16 -6.02
C GLY A 133 -5.72 8.75 -5.50
N TYR A 134 -4.75 8.32 -4.68
CA TYR A 134 -4.81 7.01 -4.05
C TYR A 134 -4.39 7.09 -2.58
N THR A 135 -4.86 6.12 -1.84
CA THR A 135 -4.46 5.81 -0.47
C THR A 135 -3.98 4.36 -0.44
N TRP A 136 -3.10 4.05 0.49
CA TRP A 136 -2.70 2.67 0.75
C TRP A 136 -2.42 2.48 2.24
N GLY A 137 -2.54 1.26 2.71
CA GLY A 137 -2.33 0.98 4.11
C GLY A 137 -2.57 -0.48 4.47
N HIS A 138 -2.95 -0.67 5.71
CA HIS A 138 -3.18 -1.98 6.31
C HIS A 138 -4.67 -2.15 6.65
N TYR A 139 -5.21 -3.36 6.47
CA TYR A 139 -6.56 -3.72 6.88
C TYR A 139 -6.57 -4.92 7.81
N GLU A 140 -7.61 -4.98 8.63
CA GLU A 140 -7.98 -6.13 9.44
C GLU A 140 -9.44 -6.49 9.23
N GLY A 141 -9.69 -7.78 9.08
CA GLY A 141 -11.04 -8.34 9.06
C GLY A 141 -11.24 -9.27 10.24
N ARG A 142 -12.32 -9.11 10.98
CA ARG A 142 -12.66 -9.91 12.15
C ARG A 142 -13.99 -10.60 11.94
N SER A 143 -14.00 -11.92 12.11
CA SER A 143 -15.20 -12.76 12.02
C SER A 143 -15.15 -13.90 13.04
N LYS A 144 -16.09 -14.83 12.95
CA LYS A 144 -16.08 -16.09 13.70
C LYS A 144 -16.16 -17.25 12.72
N ASP A 145 -15.47 -18.35 13.04
CA ASP A 145 -15.62 -19.62 12.33
C ASP A 145 -16.96 -20.31 12.68
N ALA A 146 -17.22 -21.47 12.06
CA ALA A 146 -18.43 -22.26 12.29
C ALA A 146 -18.56 -22.75 13.75
N ASN A 147 -17.46 -22.80 14.53
CA ASN A 147 -17.43 -23.19 15.93
C ASN A 147 -17.54 -21.99 16.89
N GLY A 148 -17.64 -20.76 16.34
CA GLY A 148 -17.71 -19.53 17.12
C GLY A 148 -16.34 -18.96 17.53
N ASN A 149 -15.22 -19.56 17.11
CA ASN A 149 -13.89 -19.06 17.42
C ASN A 149 -13.58 -17.78 16.61
N PRO A 150 -12.85 -16.82 17.17
CA PRO A 150 -12.48 -15.62 16.46
C PRO A 150 -11.52 -15.94 15.32
N VAL A 151 -11.79 -15.37 14.14
CA VAL A 151 -10.93 -15.41 12.96
C VAL A 151 -10.49 -13.99 12.64
N LEU A 152 -9.17 -13.80 12.55
CA LEU A 152 -8.54 -12.55 12.13
C LEU A 152 -7.91 -12.75 10.78
N THR A 153 -8.22 -11.88 9.86
CA THR A 153 -7.52 -11.73 8.57
C THR A 153 -6.87 -10.36 8.53
N SER A 154 -5.71 -10.26 7.91
CA SER A 154 -5.01 -8.99 7.75
C SER A 154 -4.35 -8.90 6.38
N GLY A 155 -4.03 -7.70 5.98
CA GLY A 155 -3.36 -7.47 4.72
C GLY A 155 -3.16 -6.00 4.42
N ARG A 156 -2.76 -5.74 3.18
CA ARG A 156 -2.56 -4.40 2.65
C ARG A 156 -3.62 -4.07 1.64
N PHE A 157 -3.93 -2.79 1.54
CA PHE A 157 -4.89 -2.29 0.57
C PHE A 157 -4.32 -1.11 -0.22
N ILE A 158 -4.90 -0.89 -1.38
CA ILE A 158 -4.80 0.35 -2.14
C ILE A 158 -6.20 0.72 -2.62
N THR A 159 -6.60 1.96 -2.39
CA THR A 159 -7.85 2.54 -2.89
C THR A 159 -7.53 3.71 -3.80
N VAL A 160 -8.05 3.69 -5.03
CA VAL A 160 -7.95 4.80 -5.97
C VAL A 160 -9.27 5.57 -5.98
N TRP A 161 -9.15 6.86 -5.71
CA TRP A 161 -10.24 7.82 -5.63
C TRP A 161 -10.31 8.68 -6.89
N ARG A 162 -11.52 8.93 -7.39
CA ARG A 162 -11.75 9.84 -8.51
C ARG A 162 -12.92 10.75 -8.21
N ARG A 163 -12.72 12.04 -8.47
CA ARG A 163 -13.79 13.05 -8.42
C ARG A 163 -14.70 12.85 -9.61
N GLN A 164 -16.00 12.73 -9.34
CA GLN A 164 -17.03 12.57 -10.34
C GLN A 164 -17.44 13.93 -10.92
N PRO A 165 -18.14 13.98 -12.07
CA PRO A 165 -18.60 15.24 -12.67
C PRO A 165 -19.51 16.08 -11.76
N ASP A 166 -20.23 15.43 -10.82
CA ASP A 166 -21.07 16.10 -9.82
C ASP A 166 -20.27 16.62 -8.61
N GLY A 167 -18.95 16.48 -8.63
CA GLY A 167 -18.04 16.89 -7.55
C GLY A 167 -17.87 15.89 -6.42
N THR A 168 -18.64 14.80 -6.38
CA THR A 168 -18.47 13.75 -5.38
C THR A 168 -17.21 12.91 -5.64
N TRP A 169 -16.61 12.37 -4.57
CA TRP A 169 -15.48 11.46 -4.69
C TRP A 169 -15.97 10.01 -4.56
N LYS A 170 -15.48 9.15 -5.45
CA LYS A 170 -15.82 7.73 -5.50
C LYS A 170 -14.58 6.86 -5.68
N VAL A 171 -14.66 5.65 -5.16
CA VAL A 171 -13.66 4.61 -5.38
C VAL A 171 -13.79 4.11 -6.82
N VAL A 172 -12.71 4.15 -7.57
CA VAL A 172 -12.64 3.60 -8.94
C VAL A 172 -11.83 2.31 -9.01
N LEU A 173 -10.94 2.09 -8.05
CA LEU A 173 -10.27 0.81 -7.85
C LEU A 173 -10.05 0.62 -6.35
N ASP A 174 -10.35 -0.57 -5.86
CA ASP A 174 -9.94 -1.04 -4.55
C ASP A 174 -9.29 -2.42 -4.70
N ALA A 175 -8.15 -2.60 -4.09
CA ALA A 175 -7.41 -3.86 -4.14
C ALA A 175 -6.89 -4.23 -2.75
N GLY A 176 -7.17 -5.45 -2.32
CA GLY A 176 -6.65 -6.04 -1.09
C GLY A 176 -5.75 -7.24 -1.38
N ALA A 177 -4.62 -7.32 -0.68
CA ALA A 177 -3.73 -8.47 -0.67
C ALA A 177 -3.57 -8.98 0.77
N SER A 178 -3.97 -10.23 1.02
CA SER A 178 -3.86 -10.84 2.34
C SER A 178 -2.40 -11.10 2.72
N GLU A 179 -2.09 -10.88 3.99
CA GLU A 179 -0.80 -11.26 4.57
C GLU A 179 -0.89 -12.69 5.13
N PRO A 180 0.20 -13.49 5.05
CA PRO A 180 0.23 -14.82 5.66
C PRO A 180 0.00 -14.71 7.17
N ALA A 181 -0.78 -15.61 7.75
CA ALA A 181 -0.91 -15.74 9.19
C ALA A 181 0.49 -16.00 9.80
N GLY A 182 0.98 -15.09 10.65
CA GLY A 182 2.31 -15.17 11.25
C GLY A 182 3.42 -14.42 10.50
N GLY A 183 3.11 -13.67 9.48
CA GLY A 183 4.03 -12.76 8.78
C GLY A 183 4.41 -11.53 9.62
N GLY A 184 4.99 -11.77 10.81
CA GLY A 184 5.18 -10.74 11.84
C GLY A 184 6.18 -9.64 11.53
N ASP A 185 6.96 -9.68 10.46
CA ASP A 185 8.05 -8.73 10.23
C ASP A 185 8.00 -7.98 8.89
N CYS A 186 7.06 -8.30 8.00
CA CYS A 186 6.95 -7.59 6.72
C CYS A 186 6.57 -6.11 6.84
N CYS A 187 6.12 -5.67 8.02
CA CYS A 187 5.78 -4.27 8.30
C CYS A 187 6.85 -3.52 9.11
N LYS A 188 7.93 -4.18 9.51
CA LYS A 188 9.08 -3.49 10.12
C LYS A 188 9.90 -2.84 9.01
N LEU A 189 9.99 -1.52 9.05
CA LEU A 189 10.98 -0.81 8.24
C LEU A 189 12.38 -1.36 8.60
N PRO A 190 13.26 -1.60 7.62
CA PRO A 190 14.65 -1.92 7.92
C PRO A 190 15.21 -0.82 8.81
N ALA A 191 15.91 -1.21 9.88
CA ALA A 191 16.63 -0.26 10.72
C ALA A 191 17.64 0.49 9.83
N GLN A 192 17.51 1.82 9.79
CA GLN A 192 18.45 2.69 9.07
C GLN A 192 19.75 2.83 9.86
#